data_7300b7cece7e679f528b0064d782482e
#
_entry.id   7300b7cece7e679f528b0064d782482e
#
_cell.length_a   1.000
_cell.length_b   1.000
_cell.length_c   1.000
_cell.angle_alpha   90.00
_cell.angle_beta   90.00
_cell.angle_gamma   90.00
#
_symmetry.space_group_name_H-M   'P 1'
#
loop_
_entity.id
_entity.type
_entity.pdbx_description
1 polymer ?
#
loop_
_entity_poly.entity_id
_entity_poly.type
_entity_poly.pdbx_seq_one_letter_code
_entity_poly.pdbx_strand_id
1 'polypeptide(L)'
;TCTTSWPAADMPDPIGFVTAAPLDKTQLETRIRSRKNGAVGTFEGIVRDHDHGEDVGSLDYEAHPDAERILIDVCTRIAQTTDCDVVAAHRIGHLEIGDVALVTVVAAPHRAEAFAVCGNLVDAIKAEVPIWKHQHFTDGRSEWVGL
;
A
#
# COMPACT_ATOMS: atom_id res chain seq x y z
N THR A 1 5.06 -20.41 9.13
CA THR A 1 5.61 -20.22 8.45
C THR A 1 5.59 -19.09 7.65
N CYS A 2 5.83 -18.77 6.98
CA CYS A 2 5.93 -17.85 6.26
C CYS A 2 5.79 -16.60 6.50
N THR A 3 5.79 -16.21 7.22
CA THR A 3 5.72 -15.03 7.59
C THR A 3 6.77 -14.21 7.51
N THR A 4 7.71 -14.57 6.95
CA THR A 4 8.93 -13.90 7.02
C THR A 4 8.95 -12.56 6.43
N SER A 5 8.01 -12.12 5.66
CA SER A 5 8.08 -10.79 5.15
C SER A 5 7.52 -9.75 6.08
N TRP A 6 6.98 -10.11 7.19
CA TRP A 6 6.54 -9.15 8.18
C TRP A 6 7.66 -8.86 9.18
N PRO A 7 7.76 -7.62 9.69
CA PRO A 7 8.79 -7.29 10.67
C PRO A 7 8.70 -8.15 11.92
N ALA A 8 9.83 -8.43 12.53
CA ALA A 8 9.87 -9.15 13.78
C ALA A 8 9.23 -8.33 14.89
N ALA A 9 8.62 -9.01 15.86
CA ALA A 9 7.84 -8.32 16.88
C ALA A 9 8.68 -7.45 17.79
N ASP A 10 9.98 -7.77 17.95
CA ASP A 10 10.85 -7.00 18.83
C ASP A 10 11.59 -5.87 18.10
N MET A 11 11.32 -5.64 16.82
CA MET A 11 11.92 -4.54 16.07
C MET A 11 10.94 -3.39 15.96
N PRO A 12 11.44 -2.13 15.85
CA PRO A 12 10.56 -1.02 15.56
C PRO A 12 9.80 -1.30 14.26
N ASP A 13 8.50 -1.10 14.27
CA ASP A 13 7.68 -1.34 13.10
C ASP A 13 7.96 -0.28 12.04
N PRO A 14 8.25 -0.67 10.79
CA PRO A 14 8.45 0.32 9.74
C PRO A 14 7.15 1.01 9.41
N ILE A 15 7.23 2.29 9.08
CA ILE A 15 6.08 3.09 8.66
C ILE A 15 5.68 2.77 7.23
N GLY A 16 6.59 2.17 6.46
CA GLY A 16 6.30 1.73 5.10
C GLY A 16 7.20 0.57 4.72
N PHE A 17 6.68 -0.35 3.91
CA PHE A 17 7.49 -1.47 3.42
C PHE A 17 6.94 -2.03 2.11
N VAL A 18 7.81 -2.70 1.38
CA VAL A 18 7.50 -3.39 0.12
C VAL A 18 7.77 -4.86 0.35
N THR A 19 6.85 -5.73 -0.03
CA THR A 19 6.95 -7.15 0.25
C THR A 19 6.35 -7.98 -0.87
N ALA A 20 6.87 -9.20 -1.05
CA ALA A 20 6.28 -10.17 -1.98
C ALA A 20 5.17 -11.00 -1.33
N ALA A 21 5.00 -10.92 0.00
CA ALA A 21 3.99 -11.69 0.71
C ALA A 21 2.63 -11.00 0.68
N PRO A 22 1.55 -11.75 0.86
CA PRO A 22 0.22 -11.17 1.00
C PRO A 22 0.19 -10.13 2.12
N LEU A 23 -0.54 -9.04 1.89
CA LEU A 23 -0.69 -7.97 2.87
C LEU A 23 -1.82 -8.29 3.85
N ASP A 24 -1.66 -7.91 5.11
CA ASP A 24 -2.65 -8.10 6.16
C ASP A 24 -3.03 -6.76 6.76
N LYS A 25 -4.14 -6.19 6.32
CA LYS A 25 -4.58 -4.87 6.78
C LYS A 25 -4.90 -4.86 8.27
N THR A 26 -5.41 -5.95 8.81
CA THR A 26 -5.74 -6.03 10.23
C THR A 26 -4.50 -5.87 11.10
N GLN A 27 -3.40 -6.47 10.68
CA GLN A 27 -2.13 -6.34 11.39
C GLN A 27 -1.64 -4.89 11.37
N LEU A 28 -1.76 -4.21 10.23
CA LEU A 28 -1.37 -2.81 10.12
C LEU A 28 -2.31 -1.90 10.93
N GLU A 29 -3.61 -2.17 10.90
CA GLU A 29 -4.58 -1.40 11.70
C GLU A 29 -4.28 -1.53 13.19
N THR A 30 -3.96 -2.73 13.64
CA THR A 30 -3.63 -2.97 15.05
C THR A 30 -2.38 -2.22 15.47
N ARG A 31 -1.36 -2.19 14.61
CA ARG A 31 -0.08 -1.53 14.91
C ARG A 31 -0.21 -0.03 15.15
N ILE A 32 -1.17 0.63 14.48
CA ILE A 32 -1.19 2.08 14.52
C ILE A 32 -2.27 2.64 15.46
N ARG A 33 -3.06 1.79 16.07
CA ARG A 33 -4.04 2.25 17.03
C ARG A 33 -3.38 2.83 18.27
N SER A 34 -3.94 3.93 18.77
CA SER A 34 -3.48 4.54 19.99
C SER A 34 -4.64 5.21 20.71
N ARG A 35 -4.41 5.60 21.96
CA ARG A 35 -5.48 6.20 22.79
C ARG A 35 -5.87 7.60 22.35
N LYS A 36 -5.03 8.26 21.57
CA LYS A 36 -5.30 9.63 21.13
C LYS A 36 -6.11 9.68 19.84
N ASN A 37 -6.20 8.56 19.12
CA ASN A 37 -6.84 8.54 17.80
C ASN A 37 -8.22 7.91 17.88
N GLY A 38 -9.23 8.67 17.50
CA GLY A 38 -10.62 8.24 17.51
C GLY A 38 -11.11 7.65 16.19
N ALA A 39 -10.30 7.74 15.12
CA ALA A 39 -10.70 7.29 13.79
C ALA A 39 -9.55 6.57 13.10
N VAL A 40 -9.86 5.47 12.41
CA VAL A 40 -8.91 4.73 11.59
C VAL A 40 -9.51 4.58 10.22
N GLY A 41 -8.79 5.06 9.20
CA GLY A 41 -9.18 4.89 7.80
C GLY A 41 -8.21 3.97 7.10
N THR A 42 -8.74 3.02 6.36
CA THR A 42 -7.94 2.04 5.62
C THR A 42 -8.31 2.08 4.15
N PHE A 43 -7.29 2.09 3.30
CA PHE A 43 -7.46 1.92 1.86
C PHE A 43 -6.80 0.62 1.43
N GLU A 44 -7.49 -0.13 0.59
CA GLU A 44 -6.92 -1.29 -0.07
C GLU A 44 -7.00 -1.09 -1.58
N GLY A 45 -5.86 -1.15 -2.26
CA GLY A 45 -5.85 -1.22 -3.72
C GLY A 45 -5.88 -2.68 -4.14
N ILE A 46 -6.91 -3.05 -4.88
CA ILE A 46 -7.18 -4.45 -5.24
C ILE A 46 -7.04 -4.63 -6.74
N VAL A 47 -6.47 -5.75 -7.15
CA VAL A 47 -6.33 -6.08 -8.57
C VAL A 47 -7.71 -6.35 -9.15
N ARG A 48 -8.12 -5.53 -10.11
CA ARG A 48 -9.42 -5.66 -10.76
C ARG A 48 -9.28 -6.36 -12.11
N ASP A 49 -10.38 -6.90 -12.62
CA ASP A 49 -10.39 -7.73 -13.82
C ASP A 49 -10.47 -6.94 -15.12
N HIS A 50 -10.36 -5.62 -15.08
CA HIS A 50 -10.44 -4.77 -16.28
C HIS A 50 -9.62 -3.52 -16.12
N ASP A 51 -9.15 -2.97 -17.24
CA ASP A 51 -8.47 -1.69 -17.30
C ASP A 51 -8.72 -1.08 -18.69
N HIS A 52 -9.23 0.16 -18.72
CA HIS A 52 -9.57 0.87 -19.97
C HIS A 52 -10.42 0.03 -20.94
N GLY A 53 -11.37 -0.73 -20.39
CA GLY A 53 -12.25 -1.56 -21.21
C GLY A 53 -11.67 -2.90 -21.65
N GLU A 54 -10.45 -3.22 -21.25
CA GLU A 54 -9.78 -4.48 -21.58
C GLU A 54 -9.86 -5.44 -20.39
N ASP A 55 -10.00 -6.73 -20.67
CA ASP A 55 -10.06 -7.75 -19.63
C ASP A 55 -8.66 -8.14 -19.18
N VAL A 56 -8.39 -7.95 -17.88
CA VAL A 56 -7.11 -8.29 -17.26
C VAL A 56 -7.22 -9.63 -16.55
N GLY A 57 -6.27 -10.54 -16.79
CA GLY A 57 -6.25 -11.85 -16.14
C GLY A 57 -5.36 -11.91 -14.92
N SER A 58 -4.26 -11.18 -14.93
CA SER A 58 -3.32 -11.09 -13.80
C SER A 58 -2.38 -9.93 -14.03
N LEU A 59 -1.53 -9.66 -13.06
CA LEU A 59 -0.46 -8.69 -13.25
C LEU A 59 0.75 -9.00 -12.38
N ASP A 60 1.89 -8.40 -12.75
CA ASP A 60 3.10 -8.47 -11.96
C ASP A 60 3.51 -7.06 -11.59
N TYR A 61 3.86 -6.85 -10.32
CA TYR A 61 4.43 -5.58 -9.88
C TYR A 61 5.94 -5.69 -9.74
N GLU A 62 6.65 -4.68 -10.24
CA GLU A 62 8.09 -4.56 -10.05
C GLU A 62 8.40 -3.24 -9.39
N ALA A 63 9.33 -3.27 -8.44
CA ALA A 63 9.73 -2.09 -7.68
C ALA A 63 11.19 -1.75 -7.95
N HIS A 64 11.46 -0.45 -8.09
CA HIS A 64 12.83 0.04 -8.08
C HIS A 64 13.48 -0.30 -6.74
N PRO A 65 14.80 -0.54 -6.69
CA PRO A 65 15.50 -0.82 -5.41
C PRO A 65 15.27 0.25 -4.33
N ASP A 66 15.00 1.50 -4.72
CA ASP A 66 14.74 2.59 -3.78
C ASP A 66 13.26 2.74 -3.41
N ALA A 67 12.38 1.90 -3.93
CA ALA A 67 10.94 2.07 -3.73
C ALA A 67 10.55 2.08 -2.26
N GLU A 68 11.09 1.15 -1.46
CA GLU A 68 10.76 1.08 -0.04
C GLU A 68 11.24 2.33 0.70
N ARG A 69 12.45 2.80 0.43
CA ARG A 69 12.96 4.02 1.04
C ARG A 69 12.08 5.22 0.70
N ILE A 70 11.67 5.33 -0.56
CA ILE A 70 10.81 6.44 -0.99
C ILE A 70 9.42 6.33 -0.36
N LEU A 71 8.89 5.13 -0.23
CA LEU A 71 7.62 4.91 0.46
C LEU A 71 7.70 5.36 1.92
N ILE A 72 8.78 5.00 2.60
CA ILE A 72 9.03 5.44 3.98
C ILE A 72 9.11 6.97 4.04
N ASP A 73 9.81 7.61 3.10
CA ASP A 73 9.93 9.07 3.06
C ASP A 73 8.56 9.74 2.88
N VAL A 74 7.71 9.19 2.02
CA VAL A 74 6.36 9.71 1.81
C VAL A 74 5.54 9.60 3.10
N CYS A 75 5.54 8.44 3.74
CA CYS A 75 4.81 8.21 4.98
C CYS A 75 5.32 9.12 6.09
N THR A 76 6.63 9.26 6.22
CA THR A 76 7.24 10.11 7.24
C THR A 76 6.85 11.57 7.06
N ARG A 77 6.90 12.06 5.82
CA ARG A 77 6.52 13.43 5.50
C ARG A 77 5.06 13.70 5.89
N ILE A 78 4.17 12.78 5.55
CA ILE A 78 2.76 12.94 5.88
C ILE A 78 2.51 12.88 7.39
N ALA A 79 3.16 11.96 8.09
CA ALA A 79 3.05 11.87 9.54
C ALA A 79 3.56 13.13 10.24
N GLN A 80 4.63 13.75 9.70
CA GLN A 80 5.21 14.95 10.29
C GLN A 80 4.40 16.21 10.03
N THR A 81 3.63 16.24 8.95
CA THR A 81 2.87 17.43 8.56
C THR A 81 1.39 17.35 8.94
N THR A 82 0.97 16.28 9.58
CA THR A 82 -0.40 16.08 10.03
C THR A 82 -0.41 15.62 11.49
N ASP A 83 -1.59 15.57 12.10
CA ASP A 83 -1.74 15.02 13.45
C ASP A 83 -2.19 13.56 13.36
N CYS A 84 -1.65 12.83 12.39
CA CYS A 84 -2.06 11.46 12.10
C CYS A 84 -0.89 10.51 12.19
N ASP A 85 -1.18 9.26 12.56
CA ASP A 85 -0.25 8.16 12.42
C ASP A 85 -0.58 7.43 11.12
N VAL A 86 0.43 7.04 10.36
CA VAL A 86 0.22 6.40 9.07
C VAL A 86 1.12 5.18 8.91
N VAL A 87 0.68 4.23 8.12
CA VAL A 87 1.49 3.10 7.68
C VAL A 87 1.03 2.67 6.30
N ALA A 88 1.96 2.25 5.47
CA ALA A 88 1.64 1.78 4.13
C ALA A 88 2.48 0.57 3.76
N ALA A 89 1.90 -0.35 3.00
CA ALA A 89 2.61 -1.51 2.49
C ALA A 89 2.19 -1.77 1.04
N HIS A 90 3.16 -2.05 0.19
CA HIS A 90 2.91 -2.42 -1.20
C HIS A 90 3.43 -3.83 -1.46
N ARG A 91 2.59 -4.64 -2.09
CA ARG A 91 2.98 -5.98 -2.50
C ARG A 91 3.59 -5.94 -3.91
N ILE A 92 4.61 -6.73 -4.14
CA ILE A 92 5.23 -6.89 -5.47
C ILE A 92 5.21 -8.36 -5.86
N GLY A 93 5.55 -8.62 -7.13
CA GLY A 93 5.52 -9.96 -7.70
C GLY A 93 4.19 -10.21 -8.40
N HIS A 94 3.88 -11.47 -8.60
CA HIS A 94 2.69 -11.87 -9.34
C HIS A 94 1.44 -11.80 -8.46
N LEU A 95 0.42 -11.10 -8.97
CA LEU A 95 -0.86 -10.97 -8.29
C LEU A 95 -2.00 -11.41 -9.23
N GLU A 96 -2.98 -12.08 -8.63
CA GLU A 96 -4.19 -12.49 -9.31
C GLU A 96 -5.31 -11.48 -9.08
N ILE A 97 -6.35 -11.58 -9.87
CA ILE A 97 -7.55 -10.75 -9.69
C ILE A 97 -8.07 -10.92 -8.24
N GLY A 98 -8.35 -9.81 -7.59
CA GLY A 98 -8.84 -9.83 -6.21
C GLY A 98 -7.74 -9.74 -5.15
N ASP A 99 -6.48 -9.91 -5.52
CA ASP A 99 -5.38 -9.76 -4.57
C ASP A 99 -5.18 -8.30 -4.19
N VAL A 100 -4.76 -8.07 -2.96
CA VAL A 100 -4.50 -6.72 -2.44
C VAL A 100 -3.07 -6.32 -2.76
N ALA A 101 -2.91 -5.23 -3.50
CA ALA A 101 -1.62 -4.73 -3.93
C ALA A 101 -1.06 -3.65 -3.00
N LEU A 102 -1.92 -2.83 -2.44
CA LEU A 102 -1.53 -1.69 -1.60
C LEU A 102 -2.48 -1.61 -0.41
N VAL A 103 -1.93 -1.43 0.77
CA VAL A 103 -2.72 -1.11 1.96
C VAL A 103 -2.13 0.16 2.57
N THR A 104 -2.98 1.14 2.85
CA THR A 104 -2.60 2.30 3.65
C THR A 104 -3.56 2.42 4.81
N VAL A 105 -3.04 2.71 5.99
CA VAL A 105 -3.85 2.90 7.19
C VAL A 105 -3.47 4.22 7.82
N VAL A 106 -4.47 5.02 8.14
CA VAL A 106 -4.29 6.31 8.79
C VAL A 106 -5.14 6.36 10.04
N ALA A 107 -4.51 6.64 11.17
CA ALA A 107 -5.20 6.86 12.44
C ALA A 107 -5.13 8.33 12.79
N ALA A 108 -6.27 8.92 13.10
CA ALA A 108 -6.40 10.36 13.34
C ALA A 108 -7.32 10.62 14.53
N PRO A 109 -7.24 11.81 15.15
CA PRO A 109 -8.18 12.17 16.21
C PRO A 109 -9.63 12.11 15.75
N HIS A 110 -9.92 12.55 14.51
CA HIS A 110 -11.28 12.62 13.97
C HIS A 110 -11.37 12.06 12.56
N ARG A 111 -12.58 11.63 12.17
CA ARG A 111 -12.82 10.96 10.89
C ARG A 111 -12.48 11.80 9.66
N ALA A 112 -12.72 13.09 9.70
CA ALA A 112 -12.45 13.95 8.55
C ALA A 112 -10.98 13.92 8.16
N GLU A 113 -10.10 13.99 9.15
CA GLU A 113 -8.66 13.91 8.92
C GLU A 113 -8.25 12.51 8.46
N ALA A 114 -8.83 11.47 9.06
CA ALA A 114 -8.52 10.11 8.66
C ALA A 114 -8.81 9.88 7.17
N PHE A 115 -9.96 10.32 6.67
CA PHE A 115 -10.30 10.18 5.27
C PHE A 115 -9.42 11.05 4.38
N ALA A 116 -9.24 12.32 4.74
CA ALA A 116 -8.48 13.25 3.91
C ALA A 116 -7.02 12.83 3.79
N VAL A 117 -6.39 12.49 4.91
CA VAL A 117 -4.98 12.11 4.92
C VAL A 117 -4.77 10.76 4.25
N CYS A 118 -5.70 9.81 4.40
CA CYS A 118 -5.61 8.55 3.70
C CYS A 118 -5.62 8.73 2.18
N GLY A 119 -6.51 9.57 1.66
CA GLY A 119 -6.56 9.88 0.23
C GLY A 119 -5.28 10.56 -0.25
N ASN A 120 -4.78 11.52 0.51
CA ASN A 120 -3.54 12.22 0.17
C ASN A 120 -2.33 11.29 0.19
N LEU A 121 -2.30 10.36 1.14
CA LEU A 121 -1.23 9.37 1.22
C LEU A 121 -1.22 8.46 -0.01
N VAL A 122 -2.37 7.97 -0.42
CA VAL A 122 -2.48 7.13 -1.62
C VAL A 122 -2.03 7.90 -2.86
N ASP A 123 -2.47 9.15 -3.01
CA ASP A 123 -2.08 9.99 -4.14
C ASP A 123 -0.56 10.20 -4.18
N ALA A 124 0.05 10.48 -3.04
CA ALA A 124 1.49 10.69 -2.96
C ALA A 124 2.27 9.42 -3.28
N ILE A 125 1.80 8.28 -2.80
CA ILE A 125 2.44 6.99 -3.11
C ILE A 125 2.40 6.75 -4.62
N LYS A 126 1.26 6.93 -5.23
CA LYS A 126 1.11 6.70 -6.68
C LYS A 126 1.91 7.68 -7.52
N ALA A 127 2.15 8.87 -7.02
CA ALA A 127 2.94 9.89 -7.74
C ALA A 127 4.45 9.70 -7.57
N GLU A 128 4.90 9.22 -6.42
CA GLU A 128 6.33 9.29 -6.06
C GLU A 128 7.03 7.94 -5.95
N VAL A 129 6.32 6.89 -5.58
CA VAL A 129 6.97 5.60 -5.34
C VAL A 129 7.17 4.85 -6.66
N PRO A 130 8.42 4.50 -7.01
CA PRO A 130 8.70 3.90 -8.31
C PRO A 130 8.39 2.41 -8.33
N ILE A 131 7.13 2.10 -8.57
CA ILE A 131 6.63 0.74 -8.76
C ILE A 131 5.84 0.72 -10.06
N TRP A 132 6.02 -0.31 -10.86
CA TRP A 132 5.34 -0.48 -12.14
C TRP A 132 4.58 -1.79 -12.14
N LYS A 133 3.48 -1.83 -12.90
CA LYS A 133 2.72 -3.05 -13.10
C LYS A 133 2.80 -3.49 -14.55
N HIS A 134 2.96 -4.79 -14.74
CA HIS A 134 2.89 -5.44 -16.03
C HIS A 134 1.57 -6.18 -16.08
N GLN A 135 0.61 -5.64 -16.83
CA GLN A 135 -0.73 -6.23 -16.94
C GLN A 135 -0.74 -7.30 -18.01
N HIS A 136 -1.34 -8.45 -17.69
CA HIS A 136 -1.52 -9.54 -18.63
C HIS A 136 -3.01 -9.64 -18.98
N PHE A 137 -3.35 -9.28 -20.21
CA PHE A 137 -4.74 -9.32 -20.67
C PHE A 137 -5.15 -10.74 -21.01
N THR A 138 -6.45 -11.00 -20.94
CA THR A 138 -6.97 -12.36 -21.20
C THR A 138 -6.80 -12.79 -22.66
N ASP A 139 -6.55 -11.87 -23.59
CA ASP A 139 -6.30 -12.17 -25.00
C ASP A 139 -4.82 -12.45 -25.30
N GLY A 140 -3.96 -12.50 -24.30
CA GLY A 140 -2.54 -12.79 -24.45
C GLY A 140 -1.64 -11.57 -24.60
N ARG A 141 -2.21 -10.37 -24.78
CA ARG A 141 -1.41 -9.14 -24.81
C ARG A 141 -0.97 -8.77 -23.40
N SER A 142 0.02 -7.90 -23.32
CA SER A 142 0.45 -7.36 -22.04
C SER A 142 0.94 -5.91 -22.23
N GLU A 143 0.96 -5.15 -21.13
CA GLU A 143 1.51 -3.79 -21.16
C GLU A 143 2.06 -3.40 -19.79
N TRP A 144 3.06 -2.53 -19.81
CA TRP A 144 3.64 -1.95 -18.62
C TRP A 144 2.97 -0.61 -18.30
N VAL A 145 2.61 -0.41 -17.03
CA VAL A 145 1.94 0.81 -16.58
C VAL A 145 2.59 1.27 -15.28
N GLY A 146 2.81 2.58 -15.13
CA GLY A 146 3.19 3.17 -13.85
C GLY A 146 2.02 3.16 -12.87
N LEU A 147 2.32 3.45 -11.61
CA LEU A 147 1.27 3.51 -10.60
C LEU A 147 0.32 4.68 -10.82
#